data_706ab21d79ce0421a3b94ea93fc9b2f4
#
_entry.id   706ab21d79ce0421a3b94ea93fc9b2f4
#
_cell.length_a   1.000
_cell.length_b   1.000
_cell.length_c   1.000
_cell.angle_alpha   90.00
_cell.angle_beta   90.00
_cell.angle_gamma   90.00
#
_symmetry.space_group_name_H-M   'P 1'
#
loop_
_entity.id
_entity.type
_entity.pdbx_description
1 polymer ?
#
loop_
_entity_poly.entity_id
_entity_poly.type
_entity_poly.pdbx_seq_one_letter_code
_entity_poly.pdbx_strand_id
1 'polypeptide(L)'
;SSNILLIRRAAIFCILFASFLYYLEMADNVRLVAFGLISFAAIAQFAPAFIGGLVWRGANARGAALGMAAGIIVWAYTLFIPTLLPPDTPFLLNGPFGLAALRPGGLFGTSGDSLNHGVLWSLAVNMAFYIMGSLSRESKPRERIQAAIFVPREPAPMPSLRRFRTSVTVNDLKDTIGRYLGVERTERSFQSFEQHEGRSLPGHAPASMELIR
;
A
#
# COMPACT_ATOMS: atom_id res chain seq x y z
N SER A 1 -21.52 -14.60 14.83
CA SER A 1 -21.32 -13.82 13.61
C SER A 1 -22.54 -13.02 13.15
N SER A 2 -23.71 -13.19 13.77
CA SER A 2 -24.92 -12.39 13.48
C SER A 2 -24.71 -10.89 13.78
N ASN A 3 -23.93 -10.57 14.81
CA ASN A 3 -23.64 -9.17 15.19
C ASN A 3 -22.85 -8.42 14.09
N ILE A 4 -21.97 -9.09 13.35
CA ILE A 4 -21.21 -8.47 12.25
C ILE A 4 -22.14 -8.09 11.10
N LEU A 5 -23.13 -8.95 10.78
CA LEU A 5 -24.13 -8.67 9.75
C LEU A 5 -25.01 -7.50 10.14
N LEU A 6 -25.41 -7.43 11.42
CA LEU A 6 -26.23 -6.34 11.95
C LEU A 6 -25.48 -5.01 11.94
N ILE A 7 -24.23 -4.98 12.36
CA ILE A 7 -23.35 -3.80 12.30
C ILE A 7 -23.18 -3.33 10.84
N ARG A 8 -22.93 -4.27 9.91
CA ARG A 8 -22.80 -3.95 8.48
C ARG A 8 -24.06 -3.33 7.91
N ARG A 9 -25.23 -3.91 8.21
CA ARG A 9 -26.54 -3.37 7.77
C ARG A 9 -26.79 -1.99 8.37
N ALA A 10 -26.58 -1.82 9.68
CA ALA A 10 -26.72 -0.54 10.36
C ALA A 10 -25.82 0.54 9.73
N ALA A 11 -24.54 0.22 9.45
CA ALA A 11 -23.64 1.14 8.79
C ALA A 11 -24.12 1.55 7.38
N ILE A 12 -24.65 0.62 6.59
CA ILE A 12 -25.21 0.92 5.27
C ILE A 12 -26.41 1.87 5.40
N PHE A 13 -27.33 1.60 6.33
CA PHE A 13 -28.48 2.48 6.56
C PHE A 13 -28.05 3.86 7.04
N CYS A 14 -27.09 3.96 7.95
CA CYS A 14 -26.56 5.24 8.42
C CYS A 14 -25.93 6.05 7.27
N ILE A 15 -25.14 5.41 6.39
CA ILE A 15 -24.53 6.07 5.23
C ILE A 15 -25.61 6.55 4.25
N LEU A 16 -26.58 5.71 3.92
CA LEU A 16 -27.69 6.07 3.03
C LEU A 16 -28.53 7.23 3.60
N PHE A 17 -28.85 7.17 4.89
CA PHE A 17 -29.60 8.22 5.57
C PHE A 17 -28.83 9.54 5.61
N ALA A 18 -27.56 9.51 5.97
CA ALA A 18 -26.70 10.69 5.95
C ALA A 18 -26.57 11.28 4.54
N SER A 19 -26.42 10.44 3.50
CA SER A 19 -26.40 10.87 2.10
C SER A 19 -27.73 11.51 1.66
N PHE A 20 -28.85 10.96 2.13
CA PHE A 20 -30.17 11.52 1.85
C PHE A 20 -30.39 12.88 2.52
N LEU A 21 -30.02 13.02 3.80
CA LEU A 21 -30.06 14.31 4.49
C LEU A 21 -29.19 15.36 3.79
N TYR A 22 -27.99 14.96 3.40
CA TYR A 22 -27.07 15.81 2.66
C TYR A 22 -27.68 16.27 1.31
N TYR A 23 -28.34 15.35 0.59
CA TYR A 23 -29.03 15.67 -0.66
C TYR A 23 -30.16 16.70 -0.46
N LEU A 24 -30.97 16.54 0.59
CA LEU A 24 -32.06 17.46 0.88
C LEU A 24 -31.56 18.90 1.15
N GLU A 25 -30.44 19.05 1.84
CA GLU A 25 -29.87 20.36 2.15
C GLU A 25 -29.22 21.03 0.92
N MET A 26 -28.78 20.24 -0.05
CA MET A 26 -27.96 20.69 -1.18
C MET A 26 -28.71 20.75 -2.52
N ALA A 27 -29.97 20.31 -2.58
CA ALA A 27 -30.67 20.08 -3.83
C ALA A 27 -30.75 21.31 -4.76
N ASP A 28 -30.71 22.52 -4.23
CA ASP A 28 -30.91 23.76 -5.01
C ASP A 28 -29.62 24.44 -5.51
N ASN A 29 -28.44 24.05 -5.04
CA ASN A 29 -27.23 24.85 -5.21
C ASN A 29 -26.01 24.16 -5.84
N VAL A 30 -26.10 22.89 -6.26
CA VAL A 30 -24.87 22.16 -6.53
C VAL A 30 -24.68 21.70 -7.96
N ARG A 31 -23.52 22.07 -8.49
CA ARG A 31 -22.99 21.50 -9.72
C ARG A 31 -22.56 20.05 -9.44
N LEU A 32 -23.30 19.07 -9.93
CA LEU A 32 -23.06 17.63 -9.77
C LEU A 32 -21.59 17.22 -10.04
N VAL A 33 -20.95 17.90 -11.00
CA VAL A 33 -19.54 17.71 -11.34
C VAL A 33 -18.61 18.04 -10.16
N ALA A 34 -18.87 19.13 -9.43
CA ALA A 34 -18.05 19.52 -8.29
C ALA A 34 -18.08 18.48 -7.17
N PHE A 35 -19.27 17.89 -6.90
CA PHE A 35 -19.36 16.78 -5.94
C PHE A 35 -18.62 15.54 -6.37
N GLY A 36 -18.70 15.19 -7.64
CA GLY A 36 -17.94 14.09 -8.19
C GLY A 36 -16.42 14.28 -7.92
N LEU A 37 -15.90 15.47 -8.21
CA LEU A 37 -14.47 15.78 -8.02
C LEU A 37 -14.07 15.79 -6.54
N ILE A 38 -14.88 16.33 -5.64
CA ILE A 38 -14.65 16.31 -4.19
C ILE A 38 -14.64 14.87 -3.66
N SER A 39 -15.57 14.03 -4.15
CA SER A 39 -15.62 12.61 -3.79
C SER A 39 -14.39 11.83 -4.29
N PHE A 40 -13.93 12.10 -5.51
CA PHE A 40 -12.67 11.53 -6.02
C PHE A 40 -11.45 11.95 -5.18
N ALA A 41 -11.43 13.20 -4.71
CA ALA A 41 -10.38 13.67 -3.81
C ALA A 41 -10.37 12.92 -2.47
N ALA A 42 -11.55 12.52 -1.95
CA ALA A 42 -11.66 11.67 -0.77
C ALA A 42 -11.09 10.26 -1.03
N ILE A 43 -11.45 9.66 -2.17
CA ILE A 43 -10.95 8.33 -2.56
C ILE A 43 -9.43 8.38 -2.77
N ALA A 44 -8.89 9.46 -3.33
CA ALA A 44 -7.47 9.65 -3.54
C ALA A 44 -6.65 9.59 -2.23
N GLN A 45 -7.27 9.77 -1.06
CA GLN A 45 -6.58 9.61 0.24
C GLN A 45 -6.10 8.18 0.50
N PHE A 46 -6.59 7.19 -0.21
CA PHE A 46 -6.06 5.82 -0.13
C PHE A 46 -4.76 5.64 -0.93
N ALA A 47 -4.48 6.51 -1.90
CA ALA A 47 -3.35 6.35 -2.82
C ALA A 47 -1.97 6.28 -2.14
N PRO A 48 -1.62 7.14 -1.16
CA PRO A 48 -0.32 7.06 -0.49
C PRO A 48 -0.10 5.73 0.22
N ALA A 49 -1.11 5.21 0.93
CA ALA A 49 -1.03 3.94 1.62
C ALA A 49 -0.95 2.76 0.65
N PHE A 50 -1.72 2.80 -0.45
CA PHE A 50 -1.75 1.76 -1.47
C PHE A 50 -0.42 1.69 -2.24
N ILE A 51 0.01 2.81 -2.81
CA ILE A 51 1.27 2.88 -3.59
C ILE A 51 2.47 2.60 -2.67
N GLY A 52 2.50 3.21 -1.49
CA GLY A 52 3.58 3.00 -0.53
C GLY A 52 3.68 1.55 -0.07
N GLY A 53 2.54 0.86 0.13
CA GLY A 53 2.53 -0.57 0.45
C GLY A 53 3.10 -1.47 -0.66
N LEU A 54 3.05 -1.02 -1.93
CA LEU A 54 3.60 -1.75 -3.08
C LEU A 54 5.09 -1.50 -3.31
N VAL A 55 5.59 -0.31 -2.96
CA VAL A 55 6.96 0.10 -3.32
C VAL A 55 7.89 0.23 -2.11
N TRP A 56 7.36 0.40 -0.91
CA TRP A 56 8.15 0.67 0.29
C TRP A 56 8.00 -0.42 1.36
N ARG A 57 9.08 -1.13 1.65
CA ARG A 57 9.12 -2.20 2.67
C ARG A 57 8.90 -1.75 4.10
N GLY A 58 9.20 -0.50 4.40
CA GLY A 58 9.00 0.11 5.72
C GLY A 58 7.53 0.49 5.98
N ALA A 59 6.68 0.42 4.95
CA ALA A 59 5.26 0.67 5.07
C ALA A 59 4.61 -0.25 6.12
N ASN A 60 3.78 0.32 6.97
CA ASN A 60 3.05 -0.44 7.97
C ASN A 60 1.63 0.09 8.18
N ALA A 61 0.78 -0.71 8.79
CA ALA A 61 -0.63 -0.37 9.02
C ALA A 61 -0.83 0.88 9.86
N ARG A 62 0.11 1.19 10.79
CA ARG A 62 0.03 2.40 11.60
C ARG A 62 0.21 3.66 10.75
N GLY A 63 1.22 3.65 9.89
CA GLY A 63 1.45 4.75 8.95
C GLY A 63 0.25 4.95 8.02
N ALA A 64 -0.27 3.86 7.45
CA ALA A 64 -1.45 3.90 6.59
C ALA A 64 -2.67 4.51 7.31
N ALA A 65 -2.95 4.08 8.54
CA ALA A 65 -4.07 4.61 9.32
C ALA A 65 -3.90 6.10 9.67
N LEU A 66 -2.70 6.50 10.12
CA LEU A 66 -2.41 7.90 10.46
C LEU A 66 -2.43 8.81 9.24
N GLY A 67 -1.84 8.37 8.13
CA GLY A 67 -1.85 9.13 6.87
C GLY A 67 -3.26 9.34 6.34
N MET A 68 -4.05 8.26 6.22
CA MET A 68 -5.45 8.35 5.78
C MET A 68 -6.29 9.22 6.70
N ALA A 69 -6.18 9.07 8.03
CA ALA A 69 -6.94 9.88 8.97
C ALA A 69 -6.59 11.36 8.86
N ALA A 70 -5.31 11.72 8.84
CA ALA A 70 -4.85 13.09 8.70
C ALA A 70 -5.27 13.69 7.33
N GLY A 71 -5.11 12.92 6.24
CA GLY A 71 -5.53 13.35 4.91
C GLY A 71 -7.03 13.58 4.80
N ILE A 72 -7.85 12.68 5.35
CA ILE A 72 -9.31 12.84 5.37
C ILE A 72 -9.73 14.07 6.19
N ILE A 73 -9.07 14.33 7.32
CA ILE A 73 -9.36 15.51 8.15
C ILE A 73 -9.08 16.79 7.35
N VAL A 74 -7.93 16.88 6.67
CA VAL A 74 -7.59 18.05 5.85
C VAL A 74 -8.51 18.16 4.63
N TRP A 75 -8.83 17.06 3.96
CA TRP A 75 -9.79 17.02 2.87
C TRP A 75 -11.17 17.51 3.33
N ALA A 76 -11.65 17.03 4.46
CA ALA A 76 -12.93 17.46 5.01
C ALA A 76 -12.92 18.96 5.33
N TYR A 77 -11.84 19.45 5.91
CA TYR A 77 -11.67 20.86 6.24
C TYR A 77 -11.63 21.77 5.02
N THR A 78 -10.89 21.38 3.98
CA THR A 78 -10.63 22.25 2.81
C THR A 78 -11.68 22.12 1.72
N LEU A 79 -12.28 20.95 1.55
CA LEU A 79 -13.19 20.67 0.44
C LEU A 79 -14.60 20.38 0.89
N PHE A 80 -14.82 19.57 1.94
CA PHE A 80 -16.15 19.12 2.33
C PHE A 80 -16.89 20.18 3.16
N ILE A 81 -16.29 20.73 4.21
CA ILE A 81 -16.92 21.75 5.07
C ILE A 81 -17.36 23.00 4.27
N PRO A 82 -16.55 23.52 3.33
CA PRO A 82 -16.99 24.65 2.50
C PRO A 82 -18.25 24.39 1.68
N THR A 83 -18.57 23.14 1.36
CA THR A 83 -19.83 22.82 0.63
C THR A 83 -21.06 22.89 1.51
N LEU A 84 -20.89 22.78 2.83
CA LEU A 84 -21.98 22.80 3.81
C LEU A 84 -22.32 24.22 4.30
N LEU A 85 -21.45 25.19 4.06
CA LEU A 85 -21.57 26.53 4.59
C LEU A 85 -21.89 27.55 3.49
N PRO A 86 -22.71 28.58 3.79
CA PRO A 86 -22.91 29.69 2.87
C PRO A 86 -21.57 30.37 2.51
N PRO A 87 -21.41 30.82 1.24
CA PRO A 87 -20.14 31.41 0.76
C PRO A 87 -19.68 32.64 1.56
N ASP A 88 -20.62 33.37 2.14
CA ASP A 88 -20.36 34.61 2.90
C ASP A 88 -20.01 34.34 4.37
N THR A 89 -19.85 33.08 4.76
CA THR A 89 -19.52 32.74 6.16
C THR A 89 -18.15 33.28 6.54
N PRO A 90 -18.01 34.00 7.67
CA PRO A 90 -16.73 34.55 8.13
C PRO A 90 -15.62 33.49 8.27
N PHE A 91 -15.99 32.25 8.56
CA PHE A 91 -15.08 31.11 8.62
C PHE A 91 -14.42 30.82 7.27
N LEU A 92 -15.17 30.93 6.15
CA LEU A 92 -14.64 30.71 4.81
C LEU A 92 -13.81 31.89 4.32
N LEU A 93 -14.19 33.12 4.70
CA LEU A 93 -13.54 34.34 4.24
C LEU A 93 -12.28 34.67 5.02
N ASN A 94 -12.34 34.57 6.35
CA ASN A 94 -11.29 35.02 7.25
C ASN A 94 -10.52 33.86 7.92
N GLY A 95 -11.00 32.62 7.77
CA GLY A 95 -10.49 31.48 8.48
C GLY A 95 -10.97 31.35 9.93
N PRO A 96 -10.70 30.21 10.59
CA PRO A 96 -11.03 30.02 12.00
C PRO A 96 -10.24 31.02 12.86
N PHE A 97 -10.91 31.57 13.87
CA PHE A 97 -10.34 32.59 14.78
C PHE A 97 -9.80 33.85 14.09
N GLY A 98 -10.23 34.15 12.86
CA GLY A 98 -9.74 35.29 12.08
C GLY A 98 -8.34 35.09 11.50
N LEU A 99 -7.80 33.90 11.52
CA LEU A 99 -6.47 33.58 10.97
C LEU A 99 -6.57 33.29 9.46
N ALA A 100 -6.29 34.29 8.64
CA ALA A 100 -6.33 34.16 7.17
C ALA A 100 -5.45 33.01 6.62
N ALA A 101 -4.35 32.66 7.32
CA ALA A 101 -3.49 31.54 6.96
C ALA A 101 -4.18 30.17 7.08
N LEU A 102 -5.25 30.07 7.86
CA LEU A 102 -6.02 28.84 8.03
C LEU A 102 -7.33 28.82 7.23
N ARG A 103 -7.50 29.77 6.31
CA ARG A 103 -8.69 29.81 5.46
C ARG A 103 -8.84 28.52 4.64
N PRO A 104 -10.00 27.83 4.65
CA PRO A 104 -10.16 26.54 3.97
C PRO A 104 -9.82 26.56 2.48
N GLY A 105 -10.23 27.64 1.76
CA GLY A 105 -9.95 27.82 0.34
C GLY A 105 -8.56 28.37 0.01
N GLY A 106 -7.66 28.57 0.99
CA GLY A 106 -6.37 29.19 0.78
C GLY A 106 -5.41 29.03 1.98
N LEU A 107 -5.15 27.78 2.40
CA LEU A 107 -4.21 27.50 3.49
C LEU A 107 -2.84 28.10 3.21
N PHE A 108 -2.27 28.76 4.22
CA PHE A 108 -0.95 29.42 4.16
C PHE A 108 -0.82 30.48 3.05
N GLY A 109 -1.94 31.11 2.64
CA GLY A 109 -1.94 32.18 1.63
C GLY A 109 -1.76 31.69 0.20
N THR A 110 -1.85 30.37 -0.05
CA THR A 110 -1.82 29.83 -1.40
C THR A 110 -3.10 30.22 -2.14
N SER A 111 -2.96 30.97 -3.24
CA SER A 111 -4.06 31.37 -4.13
C SER A 111 -4.14 30.40 -5.30
N GLY A 112 -5.35 29.92 -5.63
CA GLY A 112 -5.57 29.02 -6.73
C GLY A 112 -6.98 28.48 -6.73
N ASP A 113 -7.23 27.51 -7.62
CA ASP A 113 -8.49 26.77 -7.63
C ASP A 113 -8.64 25.98 -6.32
N SER A 114 -9.78 26.19 -5.64
CA SER A 114 -10.06 25.60 -4.32
C SER A 114 -9.95 24.09 -4.30
N LEU A 115 -10.34 23.42 -5.40
CA LEU A 115 -10.26 21.97 -5.52
C LEU A 115 -8.80 21.50 -5.54
N ASN A 116 -7.98 22.05 -6.45
CA ASN A 116 -6.57 21.68 -6.59
C ASN A 116 -5.79 21.94 -5.30
N HIS A 117 -6.07 23.08 -4.65
CA HIS A 117 -5.52 23.44 -3.36
C HIS A 117 -5.86 22.42 -2.28
N GLY A 118 -7.14 22.07 -2.12
CA GLY A 118 -7.59 21.11 -1.12
C GLY A 118 -7.03 19.69 -1.34
N VAL A 119 -6.98 19.24 -2.61
CA VAL A 119 -6.38 17.95 -2.97
C VAL A 119 -4.88 17.92 -2.64
N LEU A 120 -4.15 18.97 -3.02
CA LEU A 120 -2.71 19.04 -2.80
C LEU A 120 -2.37 18.99 -1.30
N TRP A 121 -3.00 19.84 -0.49
CA TRP A 121 -2.73 19.87 0.95
C TRP A 121 -3.15 18.59 1.67
N SER A 122 -4.32 18.04 1.34
CA SER A 122 -4.79 16.80 1.96
C SER A 122 -3.88 15.61 1.64
N LEU A 123 -3.42 15.48 0.39
CA LEU A 123 -2.48 14.42 0.00
C LEU A 123 -1.07 14.65 0.58
N ALA A 124 -0.59 15.90 0.64
CA ALA A 124 0.71 16.22 1.23
C ALA A 124 0.75 15.87 2.73
N VAL A 125 -0.29 16.24 3.47
CA VAL A 125 -0.42 15.88 4.89
C VAL A 125 -0.58 14.38 5.07
N ASN A 126 -1.40 13.72 4.24
CA ASN A 126 -1.54 12.27 4.24
C ASN A 126 -0.18 11.59 4.07
N MET A 127 0.57 11.97 3.04
CA MET A 127 1.90 11.41 2.74
C MET A 127 2.87 11.62 3.92
N ALA A 128 2.90 12.84 4.49
CA ALA A 128 3.76 13.15 5.63
C ALA A 128 3.43 12.27 6.83
N PHE A 129 2.17 12.17 7.22
CA PHE A 129 1.73 11.34 8.34
C PHE A 129 1.88 9.84 8.08
N TYR A 130 1.71 9.40 6.82
CA TYR A 130 1.99 8.03 6.42
C TYR A 130 3.45 7.66 6.62
N ILE A 131 4.37 8.52 6.15
CA ILE A 131 5.82 8.30 6.31
C ILE A 131 6.21 8.35 7.79
N MET A 132 5.82 9.41 8.51
CA MET A 132 6.11 9.56 9.93
C MET A 132 5.56 8.39 10.76
N GLY A 133 4.32 8.00 10.51
CA GLY A 133 3.67 6.88 11.18
C GLY A 133 4.35 5.54 10.89
N SER A 134 4.81 5.34 9.66
CA SER A 134 5.53 4.13 9.27
C SER A 134 6.93 4.07 9.88
N LEU A 135 7.65 5.19 9.94
CA LEU A 135 8.98 5.27 10.55
C LEU A 135 8.94 5.21 12.09
N SER A 136 7.81 5.58 12.72
CA SER A 136 7.68 5.62 14.18
C SER A 136 7.66 4.25 14.85
N ARG A 137 7.53 3.16 14.09
CA ARG A 137 7.47 1.79 14.59
C ARG A 137 8.01 0.81 13.56
N GLU A 138 8.73 -0.20 14.02
CA GLU A 138 9.09 -1.34 13.18
C GLU A 138 7.86 -2.12 12.72
N SER A 139 7.89 -2.56 11.46
CA SER A 139 6.83 -3.38 10.87
C SER A 139 6.71 -4.71 11.61
N LYS A 140 5.48 -5.15 11.88
CA LYS A 140 5.20 -6.45 12.50
C LYS A 140 5.67 -7.60 11.58
N PRO A 141 5.96 -8.80 12.13
CA PRO A 141 6.41 -9.94 11.31
C PRO A 141 5.48 -10.25 10.14
N ARG A 142 4.17 -10.15 10.33
CA ARG A 142 3.17 -10.35 9.25
C ARG A 142 3.29 -9.29 8.16
N GLU A 143 3.48 -8.03 8.53
CA GLU A 143 3.66 -6.92 7.59
C GLU A 143 4.95 -7.10 6.77
N ARG A 144 6.02 -7.58 7.40
CA ARG A 144 7.30 -7.89 6.72
C ARG A 144 7.16 -9.02 5.70
N ILE A 145 6.42 -10.07 6.02
CA ILE A 145 6.16 -11.19 5.10
C ILE A 145 5.34 -10.69 3.90
N GLN A 146 4.28 -9.92 4.13
CA GLN A 146 3.48 -9.33 3.07
C GLN A 146 4.30 -8.38 2.19
N ALA A 147 5.09 -7.48 2.79
CA ALA A 147 5.95 -6.57 2.06
C ALA A 147 7.00 -7.31 1.19
N ALA A 148 7.48 -8.47 1.64
CA ALA A 148 8.45 -9.27 0.88
C ALA A 148 7.86 -9.85 -0.42
N ILE A 149 6.54 -10.04 -0.49
CA ILE A 149 5.85 -10.52 -1.70
C ILE A 149 5.76 -9.42 -2.75
N PHE A 150 5.43 -8.18 -2.33
CA PHE A 150 5.18 -7.06 -3.23
C PHE A 150 6.44 -6.26 -3.57
N VAL A 151 7.39 -6.18 -2.65
CA VAL A 151 8.66 -5.46 -2.82
C VAL A 151 9.81 -6.47 -2.79
N PRO A 152 10.18 -7.11 -3.91
CA PRO A 152 11.28 -8.07 -3.97
C PRO A 152 12.57 -7.42 -3.45
N ARG A 153 13.39 -8.17 -2.74
CA ARG A 153 14.78 -7.76 -2.55
C ARG A 153 15.43 -7.75 -3.92
N GLU A 154 16.15 -6.68 -4.24
CA GLU A 154 17.20 -6.83 -5.25
C GLU A 154 18.00 -8.06 -4.84
N PRO A 155 18.19 -9.04 -5.75
CA PRO A 155 19.06 -10.15 -5.43
C PRO A 155 20.36 -9.50 -4.95
N ALA A 156 20.75 -9.81 -3.69
CA ALA A 156 22.05 -9.37 -3.19
C ALA A 156 23.04 -9.69 -4.31
N PRO A 157 23.93 -8.75 -4.74
CA PRO A 157 24.90 -9.04 -5.78
C PRO A 157 25.50 -10.38 -5.41
N MET A 158 25.27 -11.39 -6.27
CA MET A 158 25.68 -12.76 -5.95
C MET A 158 27.14 -12.64 -5.56
N PRO A 159 27.54 -13.04 -4.34
CA PRO A 159 28.95 -13.06 -4.01
C PRO A 159 29.56 -13.86 -5.13
N SER A 160 30.44 -13.20 -5.92
CA SER A 160 31.15 -13.77 -7.05
C SER A 160 31.42 -15.20 -6.69
N LEU A 161 30.91 -16.16 -7.45
CA LEU A 161 30.93 -17.60 -7.17
C LEU A 161 32.31 -18.04 -6.72
N ARG A 162 32.67 -17.74 -5.50
CA ARG A 162 33.75 -18.48 -4.81
C ARG A 162 33.21 -19.89 -4.79
N ARG A 163 33.84 -20.78 -5.53
CA ARG A 163 33.58 -22.20 -5.52
C ARG A 163 33.44 -22.64 -4.07
N PHE A 164 32.20 -22.64 -3.57
CA PHE A 164 31.92 -23.35 -2.34
C PHE A 164 32.15 -24.81 -2.67
N ARG A 165 33.28 -25.35 -2.22
CA ARG A 165 33.48 -26.79 -2.19
C ARG A 165 32.41 -27.30 -1.23
N THR A 166 31.28 -27.73 -1.74
CA THR A 166 30.32 -28.46 -0.96
C THR A 166 30.91 -29.85 -0.72
N SER A 167 30.91 -30.29 0.51
CA SER A 167 31.26 -31.69 0.87
C SER A 167 30.16 -32.69 0.45
N VAL A 168 29.05 -32.20 -0.10
CA VAL A 168 27.92 -33.01 -0.54
C VAL A 168 28.25 -33.60 -1.90
N THR A 169 28.19 -34.92 -1.99
CA THR A 169 28.41 -35.65 -3.25
C THR A 169 27.12 -35.68 -4.09
N VAL A 170 27.30 -35.94 -5.39
CA VAL A 170 26.13 -36.12 -6.31
C VAL A 170 25.21 -37.25 -5.82
N ASN A 171 25.79 -38.32 -5.22
CA ASN A 171 25.00 -39.40 -4.63
C ASN A 171 24.17 -38.94 -3.43
N ASP A 172 24.73 -38.15 -2.52
CA ASP A 172 24.00 -37.61 -1.37
C ASP A 172 22.84 -36.72 -1.83
N LEU A 173 23.08 -35.97 -2.92
CA LEU A 173 22.03 -35.14 -3.53
C LEU A 173 20.93 -35.99 -4.16
N LYS A 174 21.28 -37.05 -4.90
CA LYS A 174 20.32 -38.00 -5.48
C LYS A 174 19.48 -38.67 -4.40
N ASP A 175 20.12 -39.14 -3.33
CA ASP A 175 19.42 -39.78 -2.21
C ASP A 175 18.46 -38.81 -1.49
N THR A 176 18.90 -37.57 -1.30
CA THR A 176 18.05 -36.56 -0.67
C THR A 176 16.84 -36.22 -1.54
N ILE A 177 17.04 -35.95 -2.82
CA ILE A 177 15.97 -35.64 -3.77
C ILE A 177 15.05 -36.85 -3.96
N GLY A 178 15.62 -38.06 -4.02
CA GLY A 178 14.88 -39.31 -4.16
C GLY A 178 13.88 -39.58 -3.03
N ARG A 179 14.17 -39.11 -1.81
CA ARG A 179 13.23 -39.19 -0.67
C ARG A 179 11.98 -38.31 -0.84
N TYR A 180 12.09 -37.21 -1.56
CA TYR A 180 10.98 -36.26 -1.75
C TYR A 180 10.25 -36.46 -3.08
N LEU A 181 10.96 -36.74 -4.17
CA LEU A 181 10.39 -36.85 -5.52
C LEU A 181 10.20 -38.30 -6.00
N GLY A 182 10.77 -39.27 -5.28
CA GLY A 182 10.86 -40.64 -5.67
C GLY A 182 12.08 -40.93 -6.57
N VAL A 183 12.66 -42.11 -6.42
CA VAL A 183 13.90 -42.54 -7.07
C VAL A 183 13.84 -42.40 -8.59
N GLU A 184 12.74 -42.86 -9.19
CA GLU A 184 12.58 -42.90 -10.65
C GLU A 184 12.54 -41.49 -11.29
N ARG A 185 11.86 -40.53 -10.63
CA ARG A 185 11.81 -39.14 -11.11
C ARG A 185 13.15 -38.47 -10.95
N THR A 186 13.84 -38.72 -9.85
CA THR A 186 15.19 -38.19 -9.58
C THR A 186 16.16 -38.65 -10.64
N GLU A 187 16.21 -39.93 -10.98
CA GLU A 187 17.09 -40.44 -12.01
C GLU A 187 16.80 -39.87 -13.39
N ARG A 188 15.53 -39.74 -13.77
CA ARG A 188 15.16 -39.08 -15.04
C ARG A 188 15.63 -37.61 -15.10
N SER A 189 15.50 -36.89 -13.99
CA SER A 189 15.95 -35.49 -13.93
C SER A 189 17.46 -35.38 -14.08
N PHE A 190 18.21 -36.24 -13.43
CA PHE A 190 19.68 -36.26 -13.57
C PHE A 190 20.13 -36.68 -14.96
N GLN A 191 19.50 -37.68 -15.57
CA GLN A 191 19.79 -38.08 -16.95
C GLN A 191 19.48 -36.98 -17.95
N SER A 192 18.35 -36.29 -17.77
CA SER A 192 17.98 -35.13 -18.62
C SER A 192 19.01 -34.01 -18.48
N PHE A 193 19.51 -33.74 -17.29
CA PHE A 193 20.55 -32.75 -17.05
C PHE A 193 21.87 -33.12 -17.70
N GLU A 194 22.32 -34.41 -17.54
CA GLU A 194 23.54 -34.91 -18.19
C GLU A 194 23.47 -34.80 -19.73
N GLN A 195 22.31 -35.08 -20.30
CA GLN A 195 22.08 -34.96 -21.75
C GLN A 195 22.10 -33.52 -22.22
N HIS A 196 21.55 -32.58 -21.41
CA HIS A 196 21.47 -31.17 -21.79
C HIS A 196 22.83 -30.48 -21.69
N GLU A 197 23.61 -30.81 -20.65
CA GLU A 197 24.95 -30.26 -20.41
C GLU A 197 26.07 -30.99 -21.17
N GLY A 198 25.80 -32.16 -21.73
CA GLY A 198 26.80 -33.01 -22.40
C GLY A 198 27.89 -33.50 -21.49
N ARG A 199 27.64 -33.58 -20.17
CA ARG A 199 28.62 -33.89 -19.13
C ARG A 199 28.10 -34.98 -18.21
N SER A 200 28.84 -36.06 -18.07
CA SER A 200 28.54 -37.11 -17.09
C SER A 200 28.86 -36.65 -15.68
N LEU A 201 27.96 -36.90 -14.74
CA LEU A 201 28.09 -36.58 -13.31
C LEU A 201 28.50 -37.79 -12.50
N PRO A 202 29.81 -38.00 -12.24
CA PRO A 202 30.26 -39.12 -11.41
C PRO A 202 29.71 -38.96 -9.99
N GLY A 203 29.11 -40.02 -9.46
CA GLY A 203 28.41 -40.03 -8.16
C GLY A 203 29.23 -39.55 -6.97
N HIS A 204 30.56 -39.68 -7.03
CA HIS A 204 31.51 -39.22 -6.00
C HIS A 204 32.02 -37.79 -6.22
N ALA A 205 31.64 -37.13 -7.32
CA ALA A 205 32.00 -35.73 -7.52
C ALA A 205 31.23 -34.81 -6.56
N PRO A 206 31.89 -33.72 -6.08
CA PRO A 206 31.17 -32.72 -5.28
C PRO A 206 30.05 -32.11 -6.14
N ALA A 207 28.85 -32.01 -5.56
CA ALA A 207 27.72 -31.39 -6.22
C ALA A 207 28.06 -29.93 -6.54
N SER A 208 27.99 -29.54 -7.83
CA SER A 208 28.22 -28.15 -8.22
C SER A 208 26.96 -27.31 -7.95
N MET A 209 27.10 -26.01 -7.74
CA MET A 209 25.97 -25.11 -7.53
C MET A 209 25.00 -25.06 -8.72
N GLU A 210 25.40 -25.48 -9.91
CA GLU A 210 24.56 -25.60 -11.11
C GLU A 210 23.55 -26.73 -10.99
N LEU A 211 23.86 -27.75 -10.20
CA LEU A 211 22.98 -28.91 -9.90
C LEU A 211 21.92 -28.60 -8.83
N ILE A 212 22.13 -27.54 -8.04
CA ILE A 212 21.26 -27.20 -6.90
C ILE A 212 20.23 -26.09 -7.28
N ARG A 213 20.34 -25.56 -8.47
CA ARG A 213 19.45 -24.54 -9.02
C ARG A 213 18.31 -25.15 -9.84
#